data_9fe3b0ac68a277d096461e2501b488d8
#
_entry.id   9fe3b0ac68a277d096461e2501b488d8
#
_cell.length_a   1.000
_cell.length_b   1.000
_cell.length_c   1.000
_cell.angle_alpha   90.00
_cell.angle_beta   90.00
_cell.angle_gamma   90.00
#
_symmetry.space_group_name_H-M   'P 1'
#
loop_
_entity.id
_entity.type
_entity.pdbx_description
1 polymer ?
#
loop_
_entity_poly.entity_id
_entity_poly.type
_entity_poly.pdbx_seq_one_letter_code
_entity_poly.pdbx_strand_id
1 'polypeptide(L)'
;MTFDPVFPSATNGMLFVATDVDPADEPDFNRWYDREHIEERVRIPGFLSGARYMSVQGGRKYLGLYRTQSLAAFGTVAYRAAFERQTAWSVTNLDRMRDPMRRVCAVEAVTGMGTGSQLVVLPLPASCAGAPLARARNAGAELQAVDGFVRSFLLVPDAALSTPLPRESTEGRALTPMFVVEASTRAAAQALRAGAAAAFDADPASAWLYELGWALEASALS
;
A
#
# COMPACT_ATOMS: atom_id res chain seq x y z
N MET A 1 -16.72 38.46 6.29
CA MET A 1 -15.36 37.90 6.41
C MET A 1 -15.51 36.40 6.24
N THR A 2 -15.33 35.93 5.02
CA THR A 2 -15.34 34.48 4.68
C THR A 2 -13.93 33.96 4.95
N PHE A 3 -13.79 33.12 5.97
CA PHE A 3 -12.61 32.33 6.19
C PHE A 3 -12.61 31.20 5.16
N ASP A 4 -11.78 31.34 4.11
CA ASP A 4 -11.37 30.20 3.31
C ASP A 4 -10.28 29.46 4.10
N PRO A 5 -10.53 28.24 4.60
CA PRO A 5 -9.46 27.43 5.14
C PRO A 5 -8.63 26.91 3.97
N VAL A 6 -7.54 27.59 3.66
CA VAL A 6 -6.46 27.02 2.87
C VAL A 6 -5.84 25.89 3.71
N PHE A 7 -6.40 24.70 3.60
CA PHE A 7 -5.69 23.49 4.00
C PHE A 7 -4.60 23.29 2.95
N PRO A 8 -3.31 23.34 3.32
CA PRO A 8 -2.30 22.80 2.43
C PRO A 8 -2.71 21.35 2.20
N SER A 9 -2.86 20.92 0.95
CA SER A 9 -3.09 19.53 0.61
C SER A 9 -1.84 18.75 1.00
N ALA A 10 -1.76 18.38 2.27
CA ALA A 10 -0.77 17.44 2.73
C ALA A 10 -1.10 16.12 2.05
N THR A 11 -0.40 15.83 0.99
CA THR A 11 -0.52 14.56 0.28
C THR A 11 -0.22 13.45 1.29
N ASN A 12 -1.24 12.67 1.64
CA ASN A 12 -1.06 11.54 2.54
C ASN A 12 0.01 10.61 1.98
N GLY A 13 0.85 10.07 2.86
CA GLY A 13 1.85 9.10 2.49
C GLY A 13 1.36 7.66 2.70
N MET A 14 1.88 6.74 1.90
CA MET A 14 1.67 5.30 2.05
C MET A 14 3.00 4.57 1.87
N LEU A 15 3.37 3.75 2.85
CA LEU A 15 4.42 2.76 2.66
C LEU A 15 3.75 1.44 2.20
N PHE A 16 4.16 0.98 1.05
CA PHE A 16 3.76 -0.29 0.45
C PHE A 16 4.95 -1.25 0.52
N VAL A 17 4.78 -2.37 1.22
CA VAL A 17 5.79 -3.43 1.32
C VAL A 17 5.16 -4.76 0.99
N ALA A 18 5.56 -5.37 -0.12
CA ALA A 18 5.11 -6.70 -0.50
C ALA A 18 6.29 -7.68 -0.52
N THR A 19 6.08 -8.92 -0.14
CA THR A 19 7.12 -9.95 -0.11
C THR A 19 6.54 -11.36 -0.14
N ASP A 20 7.34 -12.30 -0.62
CA ASP A 20 7.17 -13.72 -0.37
C ASP A 20 8.06 -14.14 0.79
N VAL A 21 7.76 -15.30 1.37
CA VAL A 21 8.54 -15.94 2.44
C VAL A 21 8.53 -17.43 2.19
N ASP A 22 9.60 -18.11 2.57
CA ASP A 22 9.66 -19.56 2.49
C ASP A 22 8.55 -20.18 3.35
N PRO A 23 7.81 -21.19 2.87
CA PRO A 23 6.77 -21.87 3.66
C PRO A 23 7.23 -22.36 5.04
N ALA A 24 8.50 -22.75 5.17
CA ALA A 24 9.07 -23.17 6.45
C ALA A 24 9.19 -22.01 7.47
N ASP A 25 9.37 -20.78 7.01
CA ASP A 25 9.54 -19.58 7.84
C ASP A 25 8.22 -18.84 8.11
N GLU A 26 7.16 -19.13 7.35
CA GLU A 26 5.88 -18.42 7.44
C GLU A 26 5.26 -18.40 8.85
N PRO A 27 5.27 -19.49 9.64
CA PRO A 27 4.68 -19.43 10.98
C PRO A 27 5.35 -18.40 11.89
N ASP A 28 6.68 -18.26 11.80
CA ASP A 28 7.41 -17.26 12.60
C ASP A 28 7.28 -15.86 12.02
N PHE A 29 7.33 -15.72 10.70
CA PHE A 29 7.10 -14.45 10.00
C PHE A 29 5.72 -13.86 10.30
N ASN A 30 4.66 -14.69 10.29
CA ASN A 30 3.32 -14.28 10.63
C ASN A 30 3.23 -13.80 12.08
N ARG A 31 3.80 -14.56 13.01
CA ARG A 31 3.81 -14.23 14.44
C ARG A 31 4.58 -12.93 14.72
N TRP A 32 5.73 -12.70 14.06
CA TRP A 32 6.50 -11.47 14.15
C TRP A 32 5.70 -10.27 13.63
N TYR A 33 5.06 -10.40 12.48
CA TYR A 33 4.26 -9.35 11.87
C TYR A 33 3.09 -8.94 12.78
N ASP A 34 2.42 -9.95 13.39
CA ASP A 34 1.21 -9.75 14.18
C ASP A 34 1.50 -9.23 15.60
N ARG A 35 2.68 -9.49 16.15
CA ARG A 35 2.99 -9.20 17.55
C ARG A 35 4.03 -8.11 17.77
N GLU A 36 4.77 -7.74 16.75
CA GLU A 36 5.84 -6.76 16.87
C GLU A 36 5.81 -5.75 15.71
N HIS A 37 5.93 -6.21 14.48
CA HIS A 37 6.30 -5.36 13.36
C HIS A 37 5.29 -4.26 13.04
N ILE A 38 3.99 -4.57 12.95
CA ILE A 38 2.97 -3.54 12.63
C ILE A 38 2.91 -2.51 13.75
N GLU A 39 2.91 -2.95 15.01
CA GLU A 39 2.85 -2.05 16.16
C GLU A 39 4.06 -1.10 16.19
N GLU A 40 5.27 -1.62 16.02
CA GLU A 40 6.48 -0.79 15.95
C GLU A 40 6.39 0.28 14.86
N ARG A 41 5.85 -0.04 13.70
CA ARG A 41 5.69 0.92 12.60
C ARG A 41 4.62 1.96 12.91
N VAL A 42 3.47 1.54 13.44
CA VAL A 42 2.35 2.44 13.75
C VAL A 42 2.69 3.38 14.92
N ARG A 43 3.60 2.98 15.83
CA ARG A 43 4.10 3.86 16.91
C ARG A 43 5.04 4.98 16.43
N ILE A 44 5.50 4.95 15.18
CA ILE A 44 6.35 6.02 14.64
C ILE A 44 5.51 7.30 14.49
N PRO A 45 5.94 8.45 15.03
CA PRO A 45 5.22 9.71 14.87
C PRO A 45 4.94 10.04 13.40
N GLY A 46 3.69 10.36 13.11
CA GLY A 46 3.22 10.64 11.75
C GLY A 46 2.63 9.42 11.02
N PHE A 47 2.75 8.20 11.57
CA PHE A 47 2.02 7.03 11.10
C PHE A 47 0.60 7.04 11.65
N LEU A 48 -0.37 6.71 10.81
CA LEU A 48 -1.81 6.69 11.13
C LEU A 48 -2.34 5.28 11.33
N SER A 49 -1.89 4.35 10.50
CA SER A 49 -2.31 2.95 10.57
C SER A 49 -1.33 2.02 9.87
N GLY A 50 -1.40 0.75 10.22
CA GLY A 50 -0.77 -0.36 9.52
C GLY A 50 -1.80 -1.45 9.23
N ALA A 51 -1.80 -2.00 8.03
CA ALA A 51 -2.69 -3.07 7.61
C ALA A 51 -1.90 -4.19 6.93
N ARG A 52 -2.31 -5.42 7.19
CA ARG A 52 -1.71 -6.61 6.64
C ARG A 52 -2.69 -7.36 5.76
N TYR A 53 -2.24 -7.67 4.56
CA TYR A 53 -3.02 -8.38 3.55
C TYR A 53 -2.31 -9.66 3.12
N MET A 54 -3.09 -10.63 2.68
CA MET A 54 -2.61 -11.84 2.04
C MET A 54 -3.13 -11.93 0.60
N SER A 55 -2.26 -12.36 -0.33
CA SER A 55 -2.64 -12.53 -1.73
C SER A 55 -3.69 -13.63 -1.89
N VAL A 56 -4.73 -13.29 -2.63
CA VAL A 56 -5.73 -14.21 -3.16
C VAL A 56 -5.39 -14.59 -4.59
N GLN A 57 -4.81 -13.63 -5.34
CA GLN A 57 -4.44 -13.85 -6.73
C GLN A 57 -3.37 -12.84 -7.17
N GLY A 58 -2.27 -13.32 -7.71
CA GLY A 58 -1.18 -12.48 -8.22
C GLY A 58 -0.42 -11.72 -7.15
N GLY A 59 0.60 -11.00 -7.56
CA GLY A 59 1.49 -10.28 -6.66
C GLY A 59 2.29 -11.21 -5.74
N ARG A 60 2.87 -10.62 -4.70
CA ARG A 60 3.57 -11.35 -3.63
C ARG A 60 2.58 -11.77 -2.55
N LYS A 61 2.86 -12.86 -1.86
CA LYS A 61 1.94 -13.47 -0.87
C LYS A 61 1.53 -12.52 0.25
N TYR A 62 2.44 -11.72 0.75
CA TYR A 62 2.22 -10.80 1.85
C TYR A 62 2.34 -9.35 1.41
N LEU A 63 1.43 -8.52 1.88
CA LEU A 63 1.45 -7.08 1.66
C LEU A 63 1.18 -6.35 2.98
N GLY A 64 2.07 -5.44 3.35
CA GLY A 64 1.88 -4.45 4.41
C GLY A 64 1.63 -3.07 3.80
N LEU A 65 0.57 -2.40 4.25
CA LEU A 65 0.28 -1.01 3.92
C LEU A 65 0.29 -0.17 5.19
N TYR A 66 1.09 0.90 5.20
CA TYR A 66 1.16 1.82 6.33
C TYR A 66 0.82 3.23 5.86
N ARG A 67 -0.26 3.77 6.40
CA ARG A 67 -0.70 5.13 6.10
C ARG A 67 0.04 6.12 6.99
N THR A 68 0.43 7.26 6.42
CA THR A 68 1.04 8.35 7.17
C THR A 68 0.33 9.67 6.89
N GLN A 69 0.51 10.65 7.78
CA GLN A 69 -0.04 11.99 7.64
C GLN A 69 0.49 12.69 6.39
N SER A 70 1.75 12.42 6.03
CA SER A 70 2.39 12.96 4.84
C SER A 70 3.64 12.16 4.48
N LEU A 71 4.19 12.39 3.29
CA LEU A 71 5.49 11.84 2.88
C LEU A 71 6.63 12.27 3.81
N ALA A 72 6.54 13.42 4.47
CA ALA A 72 7.57 13.91 5.40
C ALA A 72 7.81 12.96 6.58
N ALA A 73 6.82 12.14 6.97
CA ALA A 73 6.98 11.13 8.02
C ALA A 73 8.15 10.17 7.76
N PHE A 74 8.42 9.86 6.49
CA PHE A 74 9.49 8.95 6.06
C PHE A 74 10.89 9.58 6.08
N GLY A 75 11.01 10.90 6.24
CA GLY A 75 12.27 11.63 6.39
C GLY A 75 12.66 11.93 7.85
N THR A 76 11.82 11.56 8.82
CA THR A 76 12.03 11.92 10.24
C THR A 76 13.17 11.13 10.89
N VAL A 77 13.72 11.69 11.96
CA VAL A 77 14.70 10.99 12.83
C VAL A 77 14.08 9.73 13.44
N ALA A 78 12.81 9.81 13.86
CA ALA A 78 12.09 8.67 14.44
C ALA A 78 11.95 7.51 13.44
N TYR A 79 11.63 7.81 12.19
CA TYR A 79 11.54 6.78 11.14
C TYR A 79 12.90 6.11 10.87
N ARG A 80 13.99 6.89 10.79
CA ARG A 80 15.35 6.33 10.63
C ARG A 80 15.74 5.46 11.83
N ALA A 81 15.50 5.94 13.05
CA ALA A 81 15.79 5.19 14.28
C ALA A 81 15.08 3.83 14.35
N ALA A 82 13.87 3.71 13.75
CA ALA A 82 13.16 2.43 13.68
C ALA A 82 13.84 1.39 12.77
N PHE A 83 14.72 1.81 11.86
CA PHE A 83 15.57 0.90 11.08
C PHE A 83 16.93 0.63 11.75
N GLU A 84 17.44 1.56 12.53
CA GLU A 84 18.73 1.44 13.21
C GLU A 84 18.64 0.59 14.50
N ARG A 85 17.46 0.53 15.13
CA ARG A 85 17.21 -0.12 16.42
C ARG A 85 16.28 -1.32 16.30
N GLN A 86 16.46 -2.11 15.27
CA GLN A 86 15.65 -3.31 15.06
C GLN A 86 15.96 -4.37 16.12
N THR A 87 14.92 -5.10 16.54
CA THR A 87 15.09 -6.29 17.38
C THR A 87 15.78 -7.40 16.59
N ALA A 88 16.38 -8.36 17.28
CA ALA A 88 16.94 -9.55 16.64
C ALA A 88 15.87 -10.33 15.83
N TRP A 89 14.60 -10.30 16.30
CA TRP A 89 13.48 -10.94 15.62
C TRP A 89 13.13 -10.22 14.32
N SER A 90 13.08 -8.87 14.35
CA SER A 90 12.91 -8.05 13.15
C SER A 90 14.01 -8.28 12.13
N VAL A 91 15.28 -8.27 12.55
CA VAL A 91 16.42 -8.52 11.65
C VAL A 91 16.29 -9.90 10.97
N THR A 92 15.98 -10.94 11.75
CA THR A 92 15.82 -12.30 11.23
C THR A 92 14.69 -12.38 10.20
N ASN A 93 13.51 -11.81 10.49
CA ASN A 93 12.36 -11.90 9.60
C ASN A 93 12.48 -11.01 8.35
N LEU A 94 13.14 -9.86 8.46
CA LEU A 94 13.48 -9.05 7.29
C LEU A 94 14.46 -9.76 6.35
N ASP A 95 15.41 -10.52 6.89
CA ASP A 95 16.34 -11.33 6.09
C ASP A 95 15.69 -12.54 5.41
N ARG A 96 14.55 -13.02 5.92
CA ARG A 96 13.73 -14.09 5.33
C ARG A 96 12.85 -13.63 4.17
N MET A 97 12.69 -12.32 3.97
CA MET A 97 11.89 -11.79 2.85
C MET A 97 12.48 -12.23 1.51
N ARG A 98 11.62 -12.74 0.64
CA ARG A 98 11.94 -13.14 -0.73
C ARG A 98 11.27 -12.21 -1.72
N ASP A 99 12.01 -11.82 -2.74
CA ASP A 99 11.54 -10.88 -3.77
C ASP A 99 10.78 -9.67 -3.17
N PRO A 100 11.34 -9.01 -2.13
CA PRO A 100 10.64 -7.91 -1.48
C PRO A 100 10.50 -6.72 -2.43
N MET A 101 9.40 -5.99 -2.25
CA MET A 101 9.10 -4.75 -2.96
C MET A 101 8.74 -3.67 -1.94
N ARG A 102 9.53 -2.59 -1.87
CA ARG A 102 9.24 -1.44 -1.02
C ARG A 102 9.00 -0.20 -1.86
N ARG A 103 7.86 0.46 -1.64
CA ARG A 103 7.54 1.75 -2.27
C ARG A 103 7.00 2.70 -1.20
N VAL A 104 7.53 3.90 -1.14
CA VAL A 104 6.96 5.03 -0.41
C VAL A 104 6.24 5.88 -1.42
N CYS A 105 4.94 6.06 -1.24
CA CYS A 105 4.08 6.65 -2.24
C CYS A 105 3.33 7.87 -1.69
N ALA A 106 3.11 8.87 -2.55
CA ALA A 106 2.04 9.81 -2.39
C ALA A 106 0.70 9.11 -2.66
N VAL A 107 -0.35 9.44 -1.88
CA VAL A 107 -1.71 8.95 -2.09
C VAL A 107 -2.50 10.04 -2.79
N GLU A 108 -2.87 9.81 -4.03
CA GLU A 108 -3.51 10.77 -4.93
C GLU A 108 -4.86 10.24 -5.42
N ALA A 109 -5.68 11.09 -6.03
CA ALA A 109 -6.93 10.73 -6.71
C ALA A 109 -7.86 9.83 -5.86
N VAL A 110 -8.04 10.19 -4.59
CA VAL A 110 -8.89 9.42 -3.67
C VAL A 110 -10.36 9.60 -4.03
N THR A 111 -11.10 8.50 -4.15
CA THR A 111 -12.55 8.44 -4.31
C THR A 111 -13.14 7.47 -3.29
N GLY A 112 -14.25 7.83 -2.65
CA GLY A 112 -14.85 7.02 -1.59
C GLY A 112 -14.13 7.15 -0.24
N MET A 113 -14.56 6.36 0.75
CA MET A 113 -14.07 6.42 2.13
C MET A 113 -14.18 5.05 2.82
N GLY A 114 -13.42 4.87 3.88
CA GLY A 114 -13.42 3.64 4.66
C GLY A 114 -12.29 2.68 4.27
N THR A 115 -12.35 1.46 4.79
CA THR A 115 -11.41 0.37 4.51
C THR A 115 -12.19 -0.88 4.12
N GLY A 116 -11.88 -1.42 2.95
CA GLY A 116 -12.47 -2.66 2.46
C GLY A 116 -11.74 -3.90 2.95
N SER A 117 -12.45 -5.03 3.00
CA SER A 117 -11.84 -6.33 3.32
C SER A 117 -11.04 -6.92 2.16
N GLN A 118 -11.24 -6.42 0.95
CA GLN A 118 -10.56 -6.86 -0.26
C GLN A 118 -9.85 -5.69 -0.92
N LEU A 119 -8.69 -5.95 -1.50
CA LEU A 119 -7.86 -4.94 -2.15
C LEU A 119 -7.48 -5.41 -3.56
N VAL A 120 -7.75 -4.58 -4.54
CA VAL A 120 -7.24 -4.70 -5.90
C VAL A 120 -6.05 -3.77 -6.04
N VAL A 121 -4.92 -4.25 -6.50
CA VAL A 121 -3.73 -3.45 -6.82
C VAL A 121 -3.39 -3.64 -8.29
N LEU A 122 -3.49 -2.60 -9.07
CA LEU A 122 -3.14 -2.58 -10.49
C LEU A 122 -1.86 -1.74 -10.69
N PRO A 123 -0.69 -2.36 -10.89
CA PRO A 123 0.47 -1.64 -11.40
C PRO A 123 0.15 -1.06 -12.79
N LEU A 124 0.36 0.24 -12.98
CA LEU A 124 -0.04 0.90 -14.22
C LEU A 124 0.93 0.58 -15.36
N PRO A 125 0.45 0.32 -16.58
CA PRO A 125 1.32 0.13 -17.71
C PRO A 125 2.08 1.42 -18.06
N ALA A 126 3.26 1.29 -18.69
CA ALA A 126 4.10 2.42 -19.07
C ALA A 126 3.38 3.42 -20.00
N SER A 127 2.40 2.95 -20.79
CA SER A 127 1.53 3.79 -21.64
C SER A 127 0.71 4.83 -20.83
N CYS A 128 0.52 4.62 -19.52
CA CYS A 128 -0.21 5.55 -18.65
C CYS A 128 0.65 6.66 -18.06
N ALA A 129 1.95 6.71 -18.34
CA ALA A 129 2.89 7.67 -17.74
C ALA A 129 2.52 9.15 -17.99
N GLY A 130 1.79 9.45 -19.07
CA GLY A 130 1.46 10.84 -19.46
C GLY A 130 0.38 11.51 -18.60
N ALA A 131 -0.56 10.77 -18.00
CA ALA A 131 -1.66 11.37 -17.22
C ALA A 131 -2.28 10.38 -16.20
N PRO A 132 -1.51 9.72 -15.34
CA PRO A 132 -2.06 8.68 -14.45
C PRO A 132 -3.06 9.25 -13.44
N LEU A 133 -2.86 10.50 -13.00
CA LEU A 133 -3.70 11.15 -12.00
C LEU A 133 -5.11 11.44 -12.53
N ALA A 134 -5.23 11.98 -13.73
CA ALA A 134 -6.53 12.27 -14.34
C ALA A 134 -7.31 10.98 -14.63
N ARG A 135 -6.64 9.96 -15.15
CA ARG A 135 -7.25 8.63 -15.39
C ARG A 135 -7.71 7.99 -14.09
N ALA A 136 -6.93 8.07 -13.01
CA ALA A 136 -7.29 7.52 -11.71
C ALA A 136 -8.53 8.22 -11.10
N ARG A 137 -8.67 9.54 -11.26
CA ARG A 137 -9.88 10.26 -10.84
C ARG A 137 -11.11 9.81 -11.61
N ASN A 138 -11.01 9.70 -12.92
CA ASN A 138 -12.11 9.25 -13.76
C ASN A 138 -12.49 7.78 -13.45
N ALA A 139 -11.49 6.90 -13.35
CA ALA A 139 -11.71 5.51 -12.96
C ALA A 139 -12.40 5.38 -11.60
N GLY A 140 -11.95 6.15 -10.59
CA GLY A 140 -12.59 6.17 -9.27
C GLY A 140 -14.05 6.62 -9.35
N ALA A 141 -14.34 7.67 -10.12
CA ALA A 141 -15.70 8.17 -10.30
C ALA A 141 -16.63 7.15 -11.00
N GLU A 142 -16.12 6.38 -11.94
CA GLU A 142 -16.90 5.33 -12.61
C GLU A 142 -17.08 4.10 -11.72
N LEU A 143 -16.01 3.64 -11.07
CA LEU A 143 -16.02 2.43 -10.27
C LEU A 143 -16.86 2.54 -9.00
N GLN A 144 -17.09 3.76 -8.45
CA GLN A 144 -17.94 3.93 -7.28
C GLN A 144 -19.40 3.52 -7.49
N ALA A 145 -19.85 3.36 -8.74
CA ALA A 145 -21.18 2.86 -9.07
C ALA A 145 -21.29 1.32 -8.94
N VAL A 146 -20.16 0.61 -8.76
CA VAL A 146 -20.17 -0.85 -8.61
C VAL A 146 -20.51 -1.21 -7.17
N ASP A 147 -21.48 -2.09 -6.98
CA ASP A 147 -21.86 -2.58 -5.66
C ASP A 147 -20.66 -3.19 -4.93
N GLY A 148 -20.46 -2.77 -3.69
CA GLY A 148 -19.33 -3.19 -2.87
C GLY A 148 -18.03 -2.42 -3.10
N PHE A 149 -18.02 -1.37 -3.93
CA PHE A 149 -16.94 -0.38 -3.94
C PHE A 149 -16.87 0.32 -2.58
N VAL A 150 -15.66 0.48 -2.05
CA VAL A 150 -15.41 1.19 -0.79
C VAL A 150 -14.61 2.45 -1.06
N ARG A 151 -13.44 2.30 -1.67
CA ARG A 151 -12.53 3.41 -1.94
C ARG A 151 -11.58 3.07 -3.08
N SER A 152 -11.12 4.07 -3.81
CA SER A 152 -9.99 3.95 -4.72
C SER A 152 -8.99 5.09 -4.54
N PHE A 153 -7.74 4.86 -4.91
CA PHE A 153 -6.68 5.84 -4.88
C PHE A 153 -5.51 5.45 -5.80
N LEU A 154 -4.71 6.43 -6.16
CA LEU A 154 -3.47 6.22 -6.90
C LEU A 154 -2.28 6.32 -5.95
N LEU A 155 -1.43 5.31 -5.93
CA LEU A 155 -0.13 5.33 -5.28
C LEU A 155 0.93 5.78 -6.28
N VAL A 156 1.55 6.93 -6.02
CA VAL A 156 2.63 7.48 -6.84
C VAL A 156 3.94 7.36 -6.05
N PRO A 157 4.84 6.44 -6.42
CA PRO A 157 6.10 6.25 -5.71
C PRO A 157 6.98 7.50 -5.76
N ASP A 158 7.47 7.92 -4.59
CA ASP A 158 8.53 8.92 -4.46
C ASP A 158 9.89 8.24 -4.65
N ALA A 159 10.68 8.72 -5.61
CA ALA A 159 11.94 8.10 -5.99
C ALA A 159 13.01 8.20 -4.89
N ALA A 160 13.06 9.32 -4.18
CA ALA A 160 14.05 9.56 -3.13
C ALA A 160 13.76 8.74 -1.88
N LEU A 161 12.46 8.57 -1.54
CA LEU A 161 12.02 7.85 -0.35
C LEU A 161 11.87 6.33 -0.58
N SER A 162 11.68 5.89 -1.84
CA SER A 162 11.51 4.47 -2.18
C SER A 162 12.85 3.74 -2.32
N THR A 163 13.75 3.87 -1.33
CA THR A 163 14.99 3.09 -1.30
C THR A 163 14.69 1.60 -1.26
N PRO A 164 15.46 0.75 -1.96
CA PRO A 164 15.22 -0.69 -1.95
C PRO A 164 15.51 -1.30 -0.57
N LEU A 165 14.82 -2.38 -0.25
CA LEU A 165 15.17 -3.24 0.88
C LEU A 165 16.48 -4.01 0.57
N PRO A 166 17.21 -4.50 1.59
CA PRO A 166 18.49 -5.18 1.39
C PRO A 166 18.44 -6.35 0.40
N ARG A 167 17.31 -7.07 0.32
CA ARG A 167 17.10 -8.20 -0.61
C ARG A 167 16.25 -7.84 -1.83
N GLU A 168 15.86 -6.58 -1.99
CA GLU A 168 15.12 -6.13 -3.17
C GLU A 168 16.08 -6.02 -4.36
N SER A 169 15.77 -6.72 -5.47
CA SER A 169 16.54 -6.59 -6.71
C SER A 169 16.44 -5.14 -7.21
N THR A 170 17.59 -4.59 -7.57
CA THR A 170 17.67 -3.29 -8.24
C THR A 170 17.70 -3.40 -9.75
N GLU A 171 17.93 -4.60 -10.29
CA GLU A 171 17.88 -4.87 -11.72
C GLU A 171 16.44 -4.79 -12.22
N GLY A 172 16.20 -3.95 -13.23
CA GLY A 172 14.86 -3.72 -13.78
C GLY A 172 13.86 -3.10 -12.80
N ARG A 173 14.31 -2.58 -11.65
CA ARG A 173 13.46 -2.00 -10.62
C ARG A 173 12.76 -0.75 -11.15
N ALA A 174 11.44 -0.86 -11.37
CA ALA A 174 10.61 0.26 -11.76
C ALA A 174 9.83 0.83 -10.55
N LEU A 175 9.70 2.16 -10.53
CA LEU A 175 8.84 2.89 -9.58
C LEU A 175 7.51 3.21 -10.26
N THR A 176 6.79 2.15 -10.60
CA THR A 176 5.52 2.23 -11.33
C THR A 176 4.39 2.69 -10.41
N PRO A 177 3.59 3.70 -10.78
CA PRO A 177 2.37 4.02 -10.05
C PRO A 177 1.41 2.83 -10.01
N MET A 178 0.64 2.73 -8.94
CA MET A 178 -0.33 1.65 -8.74
C MET A 178 -1.71 2.24 -8.46
N PHE A 179 -2.72 1.83 -9.24
CA PHE A 179 -4.10 2.15 -8.92
C PHE A 179 -4.65 1.09 -7.98
N VAL A 180 -5.22 1.54 -6.87
CA VAL A 180 -5.71 0.67 -5.81
C VAL A 180 -7.20 0.87 -5.64
N VAL A 181 -7.94 -0.24 -5.51
CA VAL A 181 -9.38 -0.23 -5.21
C VAL A 181 -9.65 -1.14 -4.02
N GLU A 182 -10.36 -0.62 -3.05
CA GLU A 182 -10.84 -1.37 -1.90
C GLU A 182 -12.30 -1.77 -2.10
N ALA A 183 -12.62 -3.02 -1.77
CA ALA A 183 -13.96 -3.59 -1.91
C ALA A 183 -14.41 -4.27 -0.61
N SER A 184 -15.73 -4.33 -0.40
CA SER A 184 -16.33 -4.97 0.77
C SER A 184 -16.45 -6.49 0.65
N THR A 185 -16.41 -7.03 -0.58
CA THR A 185 -16.56 -8.46 -0.84
C THR A 185 -15.62 -8.94 -1.95
N ARG A 186 -15.31 -10.23 -1.99
CA ARG A 186 -14.51 -10.84 -3.04
C ARG A 186 -15.17 -10.74 -4.43
N ALA A 187 -16.49 -10.88 -4.49
CA ALA A 187 -17.23 -10.74 -5.76
C ALA A 187 -17.11 -9.32 -6.31
N ALA A 188 -17.28 -8.30 -5.45
CA ALA A 188 -17.07 -6.90 -5.83
C ALA A 188 -15.62 -6.65 -6.27
N ALA A 189 -14.63 -7.19 -5.57
CA ALA A 189 -13.23 -7.04 -5.93
C ALA A 189 -12.92 -7.61 -7.33
N GLN A 190 -13.53 -8.73 -7.72
CA GLN A 190 -13.38 -9.29 -9.06
C GLN A 190 -14.00 -8.38 -10.15
N ALA A 191 -15.18 -7.83 -9.91
CA ALA A 191 -15.82 -6.88 -10.82
C ALA A 191 -15.01 -5.59 -10.95
N LEU A 192 -14.58 -5.02 -9.80
CA LEU A 192 -13.75 -3.82 -9.75
C LEU A 192 -12.38 -4.00 -10.39
N ARG A 193 -11.79 -5.20 -10.30
CA ARG A 193 -10.54 -5.55 -10.98
C ARG A 193 -10.67 -5.43 -12.50
N ALA A 194 -11.75 -5.95 -13.07
CA ALA A 194 -12.00 -5.86 -14.51
C ALA A 194 -12.21 -4.39 -14.94
N GLY A 195 -13.00 -3.62 -14.18
CA GLY A 195 -13.23 -2.20 -14.44
C GLY A 195 -11.96 -1.36 -14.29
N ALA A 196 -11.16 -1.61 -13.26
CA ALA A 196 -9.88 -0.92 -13.07
C ALA A 196 -8.92 -1.20 -14.24
N ALA A 197 -8.79 -2.45 -14.67
CA ALA A 197 -7.94 -2.80 -15.79
C ALA A 197 -8.42 -2.13 -17.10
N ALA A 198 -9.73 -2.13 -17.38
CA ALA A 198 -10.30 -1.46 -18.55
C ALA A 198 -10.02 0.05 -18.54
N ALA A 199 -10.14 0.72 -17.38
CA ALA A 199 -9.88 2.15 -17.24
C ALA A 199 -8.42 2.54 -17.58
N PHE A 200 -7.48 1.61 -17.51
CA PHE A 200 -6.06 1.85 -17.79
C PHE A 200 -5.51 1.09 -18.99
N ASP A 201 -6.37 0.53 -19.85
CA ASP A 201 -6.00 -0.30 -21.00
C ASP A 201 -5.02 -1.43 -20.61
N ALA A 202 -5.22 -2.01 -19.43
CA ALA A 202 -4.40 -3.06 -18.88
C ALA A 202 -5.08 -4.43 -18.95
N ASP A 203 -4.27 -5.49 -18.94
CA ASP A 203 -4.79 -6.84 -18.76
C ASP A 203 -5.30 -7.01 -17.32
N PRO A 204 -6.56 -7.45 -17.10
CA PRO A 204 -7.04 -7.77 -15.76
C PRO A 204 -6.16 -8.77 -15.00
N ALA A 205 -5.43 -9.65 -15.71
CA ALA A 205 -4.49 -10.59 -15.09
C ALA A 205 -3.28 -9.91 -14.43
N SER A 206 -2.94 -8.67 -14.84
CA SER A 206 -1.87 -7.90 -14.23
C SER A 206 -2.23 -7.30 -12.86
N ALA A 207 -3.51 -7.23 -12.52
CA ALA A 207 -3.97 -6.75 -11.24
C ALA A 207 -3.93 -7.86 -10.17
N TRP A 208 -3.41 -7.51 -9.01
CA TRP A 208 -3.30 -8.38 -7.84
C TRP A 208 -4.53 -8.24 -6.95
N LEU A 209 -4.97 -9.34 -6.34
CA LEU A 209 -6.05 -9.37 -5.38
C LEU A 209 -5.51 -9.79 -4.01
N TYR A 210 -5.85 -9.01 -3.01
CA TYR A 210 -5.49 -9.27 -1.63
C TYR A 210 -6.71 -9.26 -0.72
N GLU A 211 -6.63 -10.01 0.35
CA GLU A 211 -7.61 -10.04 1.44
C GLU A 211 -6.97 -9.47 2.70
N LEU A 212 -7.71 -8.60 3.41
CA LEU A 212 -7.29 -8.01 4.67
C LEU A 212 -7.25 -9.09 5.76
N GLY A 213 -6.07 -9.29 6.34
CA GLY A 213 -5.92 -10.10 7.55
C GLY A 213 -6.33 -9.31 8.79
N TRP A 214 -5.70 -8.18 9.01
CA TRP A 214 -6.03 -7.26 10.11
C TRP A 214 -5.39 -5.89 9.90
N ALA A 215 -5.83 -4.90 10.67
CA ALA A 215 -5.30 -3.55 10.66
C ALA A 215 -5.21 -2.99 12.09
N LEU A 216 -4.26 -2.08 12.31
CA LEU A 216 -4.04 -1.35 13.55
C LEU A 216 -4.05 0.15 13.26
N GLU A 217 -4.89 0.89 13.97
CA GLU A 217 -4.90 2.36 13.94
C GLU A 217 -4.01 2.91 15.08
N ALA A 218 -3.30 4.00 14.81
CA ALA A 218 -2.45 4.65 15.83
C ALA A 218 -3.25 5.09 17.08
N SER A 219 -4.52 5.44 16.90
CA SER A 219 -5.42 5.79 18.00
C SER A 219 -5.70 4.65 18.98
N ALA A 220 -5.49 3.41 18.58
CA ALA A 220 -5.63 2.24 19.46
C ALA A 220 -4.40 2.01 20.36
N LEU A 221 -3.30 2.73 20.13
CA LEU A 221 -2.04 2.61 20.87
C LEU A 221 -1.84 3.70 21.92
N SER A 222 -2.81 4.58 22.06
CA SER A 222 -2.83 5.70 23.03
C SER A 222 -3.26 5.27 24.43
#